data_7914117b8a41a852d30b22ed640d983c
#
_entry.id   7914117b8a41a852d30b22ed640d983c
#
_cell.length_a   1.000
_cell.length_b   1.000
_cell.length_c   1.000
_cell.angle_alpha   90.00
_cell.angle_beta   90.00
_cell.angle_gamma   90.00
#
_symmetry.space_group_name_H-M   'P 1'
#
loop_
_entity.id
_entity.type
_entity.pdbx_description
1 polymer ?
#
loop_
_entity_poly.entity_id
_entity_poly.type
_entity_poly.pdbx_seq_one_letter_code
_entity_poly.pdbx_strand_id
1 'polypeptide(L)'
;MGWLSSASGVGAVLGAVLALRLPPRFVSLKTLLVARMSVGLGSLLYVGTPYVGVALVGQIALGVAWGVVNPLDNTIVQTTAPLEQLGRVNSAMGFGDMFAGVAPLAIAPWLAATFGVQQTLVGAGMVVTAVPAALLLFGRRHFDRAARQ
;
A
#
# COMPACT_ATOMS: atom_id res chain seq x y z
N MET A 1 6.81 22.23 -4.48
CA MET A 1 6.79 20.79 -4.17
C MET A 1 6.29 20.50 -2.75
N GLY A 2 6.50 21.35 -1.73
CA GLY A 2 6.14 21.10 -0.33
C GLY A 2 4.63 20.86 -0.06
N TRP A 3 3.74 21.56 -0.74
CA TRP A 3 2.29 21.44 -0.53
C TRP A 3 1.73 20.04 -0.78
N LEU A 4 2.25 19.33 -1.79
CA LEU A 4 1.82 17.95 -2.11
C LEU A 4 2.27 16.96 -1.03
N SER A 5 3.50 17.13 -0.52
CA SER A 5 3.99 16.30 0.58
C SER A 5 3.24 16.57 1.89
N SER A 6 2.87 17.83 2.15
CA SER A 6 2.05 18.18 3.30
C SER A 6 0.64 17.58 3.20
N ALA A 7 0.04 17.56 2.01
CA ALA A 7 -1.27 16.96 1.78
C ALA A 7 -1.27 15.45 2.07
N SER A 8 -0.23 14.73 1.64
CA SER A 8 -0.09 13.31 1.96
C SER A 8 0.13 13.07 3.46
N GLY A 9 0.88 13.97 4.14
CA GLY A 9 1.06 13.92 5.59
C GLY A 9 -0.26 14.06 6.36
N VAL A 10 -1.10 15.03 5.99
CA VAL A 10 -2.45 15.18 6.56
C VAL A 10 -3.28 13.93 6.32
N GLY A 11 -3.23 13.38 5.10
CA GLY A 11 -3.89 12.12 4.77
C GLY A 11 -3.43 10.97 5.67
N ALA A 12 -2.12 10.83 5.90
CA ALA A 12 -1.56 9.77 6.74
C ALA A 12 -2.04 9.86 8.20
N VAL A 13 -2.11 11.07 8.77
CA VAL A 13 -2.66 11.28 10.12
C VAL A 13 -4.14 10.88 10.18
N LEU A 14 -4.95 11.30 9.19
CA LEU A 14 -6.35 10.90 9.11
C LEU A 14 -6.51 9.38 8.97
N GLY A 15 -5.68 8.75 8.14
CA GLY A 15 -5.65 7.30 7.96
C GLY A 15 -5.29 6.55 9.25
N ALA A 16 -4.29 7.03 9.99
CA ALA A 16 -3.91 6.45 11.28
C ALA A 16 -5.03 6.57 12.32
N VAL A 17 -5.70 7.72 12.40
CA VAL A 17 -6.87 7.91 13.29
C VAL A 17 -8.01 6.97 12.90
N LEU A 18 -8.27 6.80 11.60
CA LEU A 18 -9.26 5.84 11.10
C LEU A 18 -8.90 4.41 11.49
N ALA A 19 -7.62 4.04 11.33
CA ALA A 19 -7.14 2.70 11.70
C ALA A 19 -7.34 2.40 13.19
N LEU A 20 -7.11 3.37 14.07
CA LEU A 20 -7.34 3.24 15.52
C LEU A 20 -8.83 3.05 15.88
N ARG A 21 -9.74 3.55 15.05
CA ARG A 21 -11.18 3.41 15.24
C ARG A 21 -11.76 2.16 14.57
N LEU A 22 -10.97 1.41 13.79
CA LEU A 22 -11.42 0.19 13.15
C LEU A 22 -11.70 -0.88 14.22
N PRO A 23 -12.92 -1.46 14.24
CA PRO A 23 -13.20 -2.58 15.12
C PRO A 23 -12.29 -3.77 14.82
N PRO A 24 -11.91 -4.59 15.81
CA PRO A 24 -10.99 -5.73 15.63
C PRO A 24 -11.40 -6.69 14.51
N ARG A 25 -12.70 -6.80 14.23
CA ARG A 25 -13.25 -7.61 13.12
C ARG A 25 -12.78 -7.18 11.73
N PHE A 26 -12.33 -5.92 11.57
CA PHE A 26 -11.80 -5.41 10.31
C PHE A 26 -10.28 -5.53 10.21
N VAL A 27 -9.59 -5.93 11.28
CA VAL A 27 -8.16 -6.26 11.26
C VAL A 27 -8.00 -7.62 10.59
N SER A 28 -7.95 -7.62 9.27
CA SER A 28 -7.88 -8.84 8.47
C SER A 28 -7.00 -8.62 7.23
N LEU A 29 -6.45 -9.70 6.72
CA LEU A 29 -5.68 -9.69 5.48
C LEU A 29 -6.48 -9.10 4.31
N LYS A 30 -7.80 -9.31 4.28
CA LYS A 30 -8.68 -8.73 3.24
C LYS A 30 -8.69 -7.21 3.31
N THR A 31 -8.82 -6.64 4.50
CA THR A 31 -8.81 -5.19 4.71
C THR A 31 -7.46 -4.59 4.33
N LEU A 32 -6.37 -5.26 4.68
CA LEU A 32 -5.03 -4.86 4.29
C LEU A 32 -4.85 -4.83 2.78
N LEU A 33 -5.30 -5.88 2.06
CA LEU A 33 -5.20 -5.94 0.61
C LEU A 33 -6.04 -4.86 -0.07
N VAL A 34 -7.25 -4.58 0.45
CA VAL A 34 -8.10 -3.48 -0.04
C VAL A 34 -7.42 -2.12 0.19
N ALA A 35 -6.83 -1.90 1.36
CA ALA A 35 -6.09 -0.68 1.65
C ALA A 35 -4.86 -0.52 0.73
N ARG A 36 -4.13 -1.59 0.45
CA ARG A 36 -3.01 -1.58 -0.53
C ARG A 36 -3.49 -1.31 -1.96
N MET A 37 -4.64 -1.81 -2.38
CA MET A 37 -5.25 -1.45 -3.66
C MET A 37 -5.58 0.05 -3.74
N SER A 38 -6.07 0.63 -2.64
CA SER A 38 -6.35 2.07 -2.57
C SER A 38 -5.08 2.92 -2.74
N VAL A 39 -3.92 2.44 -2.28
CA VAL A 39 -2.62 3.10 -2.55
C VAL A 39 -2.33 3.13 -4.04
N GLY A 40 -2.49 2.01 -4.74
CA GLY A 40 -2.25 1.93 -6.18
C GLY A 40 -3.21 2.83 -6.97
N LEU A 41 -4.50 2.80 -6.64
CA LEU A 41 -5.52 3.65 -7.28
C LEU A 41 -5.25 5.15 -7.03
N GLY A 42 -4.88 5.52 -5.80
CA GLY A 42 -4.49 6.90 -5.48
C GLY A 42 -3.28 7.38 -6.29
N SER A 43 -2.29 6.49 -6.51
CA SER A 43 -1.14 6.78 -7.36
C SER A 43 -1.54 7.03 -8.81
N LEU A 44 -2.44 6.20 -9.36
CA LEU A 44 -2.94 6.36 -10.72
C LEU A 44 -3.72 7.66 -10.91
N LEU A 45 -4.55 8.04 -9.93
CA LEU A 45 -5.27 9.32 -9.94
C LEU A 45 -4.31 10.52 -9.91
N TYR A 46 -3.26 10.44 -9.09
CA TYR A 46 -2.25 11.49 -9.00
C TYR A 46 -1.49 11.69 -10.32
N VAL A 47 -1.09 10.60 -10.98
CA VAL A 47 -0.27 10.65 -12.21
C VAL A 47 -1.11 10.93 -13.45
N GLY A 48 -2.35 10.45 -13.47
CA GLY A 48 -3.22 10.47 -14.67
C GLY A 48 -3.89 11.82 -14.95
N THR A 49 -3.71 12.86 -14.09
CA THR A 49 -4.43 14.10 -14.25
C THR A 49 -3.52 15.34 -14.31
N PRO A 50 -3.77 16.28 -15.23
CA PRO A 50 -3.07 17.57 -15.29
C PRO A 50 -3.63 18.58 -14.26
N TYR A 51 -4.75 18.28 -13.58
CA TYR A 51 -5.40 19.20 -12.66
C TYR A 51 -4.83 19.09 -11.27
N VAL A 52 -4.23 20.18 -10.76
CA VAL A 52 -3.61 20.25 -9.43
C VAL A 52 -4.59 19.89 -8.30
N GLY A 53 -5.86 20.27 -8.41
CA GLY A 53 -6.89 19.93 -7.42
C GLY A 53 -7.11 18.43 -7.30
N VAL A 54 -7.19 17.71 -8.43
CA VAL A 54 -7.33 16.25 -8.43
C VAL A 54 -6.06 15.57 -7.93
N ALA A 55 -4.89 16.11 -8.25
CA ALA A 55 -3.61 15.63 -7.73
C ALA A 55 -3.54 15.77 -6.19
N LEU A 56 -4.02 16.87 -5.62
CA LEU A 56 -4.10 17.05 -4.16
C LEU A 56 -5.03 16.02 -3.50
N VAL A 57 -6.20 15.79 -4.06
CA VAL A 57 -7.13 14.76 -3.58
C VAL A 57 -6.49 13.38 -3.66
N GLY A 58 -5.81 13.06 -4.76
CA GLY A 58 -5.06 11.82 -4.93
C GLY A 58 -3.97 11.65 -3.87
N GLN A 59 -3.23 12.72 -3.53
CA GLN A 59 -2.19 12.70 -2.49
C GLN A 59 -2.78 12.50 -1.09
N ILE A 60 -3.90 13.14 -0.78
CA ILE A 60 -4.59 12.91 0.51
C ILE A 60 -5.08 11.46 0.59
N ALA A 61 -5.69 10.94 -0.47
CA ALA A 61 -6.15 9.55 -0.52
C ALA A 61 -5.01 8.54 -0.36
N LEU A 62 -3.87 8.80 -1.01
CA LEU A 62 -2.62 8.06 -0.82
C LEU A 62 -2.15 8.09 0.64
N GLY A 63 -2.12 9.26 1.24
CA GLY A 63 -1.76 9.44 2.64
C GLY A 63 -2.68 8.64 3.57
N VAL A 64 -4.00 8.74 3.39
CA VAL A 64 -4.98 7.97 4.16
C VAL A 64 -4.75 6.47 4.03
N ALA A 65 -4.55 5.98 2.81
CA ALA A 65 -4.29 4.56 2.56
C ALA A 65 -3.03 4.07 3.28
N TRP A 66 -1.92 4.83 3.20
CA TRP A 66 -0.68 4.52 3.92
C TRP A 66 -0.85 4.59 5.45
N GLY A 67 -1.61 5.58 5.94
CA GLY A 67 -1.93 5.72 7.36
C GLY A 67 -2.75 4.55 7.91
N VAL A 68 -3.52 3.85 7.07
CA VAL A 68 -4.25 2.63 7.44
C VAL A 68 -3.38 1.39 7.28
N VAL A 69 -2.61 1.28 6.19
CA VAL A 69 -1.79 0.09 5.87
C VAL A 69 -0.74 -0.17 6.96
N ASN A 70 0.03 0.86 7.34
CA ASN A 70 1.14 0.69 8.28
C ASN A 70 0.74 0.10 9.65
N PRO A 71 -0.27 0.63 10.37
CA PRO A 71 -0.69 0.03 11.63
C PRO A 71 -1.35 -1.35 11.43
N LEU A 72 -2.07 -1.59 10.33
CA LEU A 72 -2.65 -2.91 10.05
C LEU A 72 -1.58 -3.97 9.81
N ASP A 73 -0.55 -3.68 9.03
CA ASP A 73 0.58 -4.58 8.81
C ASP A 73 1.22 -4.99 10.14
N ASN A 74 1.56 -4.00 10.98
CA ASN A 74 2.15 -4.24 12.30
C ASN A 74 1.23 -5.07 13.20
N THR A 75 -0.06 -4.76 13.24
CA THR A 75 -1.03 -5.47 14.08
C THR A 75 -1.21 -6.92 13.63
N ILE A 76 -1.31 -7.17 12.32
CA ILE A 76 -1.44 -8.53 11.77
C ILE A 76 -0.21 -9.36 12.12
N VAL A 77 1.00 -8.81 11.97
CA VAL A 77 2.24 -9.50 12.30
C VAL A 77 2.30 -9.84 13.79
N GLN A 78 2.01 -8.86 14.64
CA GLN A 78 2.04 -9.05 16.11
C GLN A 78 1.00 -10.05 16.60
N THR A 79 -0.15 -10.15 15.96
CA THR A 79 -1.22 -11.08 16.36
C THR A 79 -1.08 -12.48 15.77
N THR A 80 -0.34 -12.62 14.65
CA THR A 80 -0.23 -13.89 13.94
C THR A 80 1.09 -14.61 14.22
N ALA A 81 2.18 -13.88 14.45
CA ALA A 81 3.49 -14.47 14.66
C ALA A 81 3.71 -14.88 16.12
N PRO A 82 4.28 -16.08 16.40
CA PRO A 82 4.72 -16.45 17.73
C PRO A 82 5.75 -15.45 18.28
N LEU A 83 5.69 -15.15 19.57
CA LEU A 83 6.59 -14.17 20.23
C LEU A 83 8.07 -14.43 19.97
N GLU A 84 8.47 -15.70 19.92
CA GLU A 84 9.84 -16.13 19.67
C GLU A 84 10.32 -15.82 18.23
N GLN A 85 9.40 -15.66 17.28
CA GLN A 85 9.70 -15.44 15.87
C GLN A 85 9.44 -14.01 15.40
N LEU A 86 8.86 -13.15 16.25
CA LEU A 86 8.51 -11.77 15.91
C LEU A 86 9.72 -10.98 15.37
N GLY A 87 10.89 -11.15 15.97
CA GLY A 87 12.11 -10.51 15.51
C GLY A 87 12.50 -10.93 14.09
N ARG A 88 12.41 -12.22 13.78
CA ARG A 88 12.73 -12.77 12.46
C ARG A 88 11.72 -12.30 11.40
N VAL A 89 10.45 -12.32 11.73
CA VAL A 89 9.38 -11.88 10.83
C VAL A 89 9.51 -10.38 10.55
N ASN A 90 9.73 -9.55 11.58
CA ASN A 90 9.94 -8.11 11.42
C ASN A 90 11.19 -7.81 10.58
N SER A 91 12.28 -8.52 10.80
CA SER A 91 13.50 -8.34 9.99
C SER A 91 13.27 -8.73 8.53
N ALA A 92 12.56 -9.82 8.28
CA ALA A 92 12.23 -10.25 6.92
C ALA A 92 11.31 -9.25 6.21
N MET A 93 10.31 -8.70 6.91
CA MET A 93 9.43 -7.66 6.37
C MET A 93 10.22 -6.37 6.08
N GLY A 94 11.02 -5.88 7.03
CA GLY A 94 11.86 -4.70 6.85
C GLY A 94 12.86 -4.86 5.70
N PHE A 95 13.42 -6.05 5.50
CA PHE A 95 14.26 -6.35 4.35
C PHE A 95 13.46 -6.32 3.04
N GLY A 96 12.26 -6.89 3.04
CA GLY A 96 11.35 -6.86 1.89
C GLY A 96 10.95 -5.42 1.52
N ASP A 97 10.60 -4.60 2.50
CA ASP A 97 10.23 -3.20 2.30
C ASP A 97 11.42 -2.37 1.78
N MET A 98 12.61 -2.59 2.33
CA MET A 98 13.85 -1.96 1.85
C MET A 98 14.13 -2.35 0.39
N PHE A 99 14.00 -3.62 0.05
CA PHE A 99 14.21 -4.10 -1.31
C PHE A 99 13.16 -3.55 -2.28
N ALA A 100 11.90 -3.52 -1.85
CA ALA A 100 10.79 -2.94 -2.61
C ALA A 100 10.94 -1.42 -2.81
N GLY A 101 11.61 -0.72 -1.89
CA GLY A 101 11.92 0.71 -2.03
C GLY A 101 13.12 0.99 -2.93
N VAL A 102 14.20 0.22 -2.79
CA VAL A 102 15.47 0.46 -3.50
C VAL A 102 15.45 -0.06 -4.94
N ALA A 103 14.86 -1.23 -5.18
CA ALA A 103 14.85 -1.84 -6.51
C ALA A 103 14.17 -0.94 -7.58
N PRO A 104 13.00 -0.33 -7.32
CA PRO A 104 12.39 0.62 -8.25
C PRO A 104 13.26 1.85 -8.52
N LEU A 105 13.98 2.38 -7.50
CA LEU A 105 14.85 3.53 -7.66
C LEU A 105 16.02 3.26 -8.60
N ALA A 106 16.53 2.04 -8.61
CA ALA A 106 17.61 1.64 -9.52
C ALA A 106 17.12 1.50 -10.98
N ILE A 107 15.88 1.06 -11.19
CA ILE A 107 15.32 0.77 -12.51
C ILE A 107 14.54 1.96 -13.08
N ALA A 108 13.96 2.82 -12.23
CA ALA A 108 13.11 3.92 -12.63
C ALA A 108 13.78 4.91 -13.61
N PRO A 109 15.06 5.31 -13.47
CA PRO A 109 15.70 6.22 -14.43
C PRO A 109 15.77 5.61 -15.84
N TRP A 110 16.08 4.33 -15.94
CA TRP A 110 16.15 3.63 -17.21
C TRP A 110 14.77 3.49 -17.85
N LEU A 111 13.75 3.12 -17.09
CA LEU A 111 12.37 3.04 -17.58
C LEU A 111 11.85 4.42 -17.99
N ALA A 112 12.13 5.46 -17.22
CA ALA A 112 11.72 6.82 -17.53
C ALA A 112 12.39 7.36 -18.81
N ALA A 113 13.64 6.96 -19.08
CA ALA A 113 14.37 7.33 -20.29
C ALA A 113 13.82 6.62 -21.54
N THR A 114 13.35 5.36 -21.40
CA THR A 114 12.87 4.55 -22.52
C THR A 114 11.39 4.76 -22.84
N PHE A 115 10.54 4.81 -21.81
CA PHE A 115 9.08 4.85 -21.96
C PHE A 115 8.47 6.21 -21.57
N GLY A 116 9.27 7.11 -20.98
CA GLY A 116 8.79 8.37 -20.43
C GLY A 116 8.33 8.24 -18.98
N VAL A 117 8.44 9.36 -18.24
CA VAL A 117 8.16 9.42 -16.81
C VAL A 117 6.70 9.07 -16.48
N GLN A 118 5.76 9.60 -17.25
CA GLN A 118 4.33 9.38 -17.01
C GLN A 118 3.94 7.90 -17.19
N GLN A 119 4.40 7.26 -18.25
CA GLN A 119 4.10 5.84 -18.50
C GLN A 119 4.73 4.92 -17.47
N THR A 120 5.94 5.24 -17.01
CA THR A 120 6.62 4.50 -15.94
C THR A 120 5.84 4.58 -14.63
N LEU A 121 5.36 5.77 -14.26
CA LEU A 121 4.57 5.96 -13.04
C LEU A 121 3.20 5.27 -13.13
N VAL A 122 2.53 5.33 -14.27
CA VAL A 122 1.27 4.61 -14.50
C VAL A 122 1.49 3.10 -14.41
N GLY A 123 2.55 2.58 -15.02
CA GLY A 123 2.92 1.16 -14.95
C GLY A 123 3.18 0.71 -13.51
N ALA A 124 3.92 1.50 -12.74
CA ALA A 124 4.15 1.23 -11.31
C ALA A 124 2.83 1.21 -10.52
N GLY A 125 1.94 2.18 -10.72
CA GLY A 125 0.63 2.23 -10.09
C GLY A 125 -0.25 1.03 -10.44
N MET A 126 -0.20 0.57 -11.70
CA MET A 126 -0.90 -0.65 -12.13
C MET A 126 -0.39 -1.89 -11.42
N VAL A 127 0.92 -2.06 -11.28
CA VAL A 127 1.52 -3.20 -10.58
C VAL A 127 1.12 -3.21 -9.11
N VAL A 128 1.21 -2.05 -8.43
CA VAL A 128 0.82 -1.89 -7.02
C VAL A 128 -0.66 -2.19 -6.80
N THR A 129 -1.52 -1.93 -7.80
CA THR A 129 -2.95 -2.26 -7.73
C THR A 129 -3.23 -3.72 -8.07
N ALA A 130 -2.58 -4.24 -9.12
CA ALA A 130 -2.87 -5.57 -9.66
C ALA A 130 -2.44 -6.70 -8.73
N VAL A 131 -1.30 -6.57 -8.03
CA VAL A 131 -0.80 -7.61 -7.12
C VAL A 131 -1.76 -7.88 -5.96
N PRO A 132 -2.22 -6.89 -5.17
CA PRO A 132 -3.22 -7.14 -4.14
C PRO A 132 -4.57 -7.62 -4.69
N ALA A 133 -4.98 -7.12 -5.86
CA ALA A 133 -6.20 -7.57 -6.52
C ALA A 133 -6.13 -9.05 -6.90
N ALA A 134 -5.01 -9.49 -7.48
CA ALA A 134 -4.77 -10.89 -7.80
C ALA A 134 -4.79 -11.76 -6.54
N LEU A 135 -4.13 -11.32 -5.47
CA LEU A 135 -4.12 -12.03 -4.19
C LEU A 135 -5.53 -12.14 -3.58
N LEU A 136 -6.37 -11.12 -3.71
CA LEU A 136 -7.77 -11.17 -3.28
C LEU A 136 -8.59 -12.17 -4.09
N LEU A 137 -8.38 -12.24 -5.40
CA LEU A 137 -9.13 -13.11 -6.30
C LEU A 137 -8.70 -14.58 -6.15
N PHE A 138 -7.40 -14.84 -6.10
CA PHE A 138 -6.86 -16.19 -5.99
C PHE A 138 -6.87 -16.72 -4.55
N GLY A 139 -6.66 -15.85 -3.57
CA GLY A 139 -6.69 -16.20 -2.15
C GLY A 139 -8.07 -16.63 -1.67
N ARG A 140 -9.17 -16.11 -2.24
CA ARG A 140 -10.53 -16.57 -1.92
C ARG A 140 -10.70 -18.09 -2.05
N ARG A 141 -10.08 -18.69 -3.05
CA ARG A 141 -10.16 -20.14 -3.29
C ARG A 141 -9.43 -20.98 -2.24
N HIS A 142 -8.40 -20.44 -1.59
CA HIS A 142 -7.64 -21.13 -0.55
C HIS A 142 -8.19 -20.89 0.86
N PHE A 143 -8.68 -19.68 1.15
CA PHE A 143 -9.23 -19.35 2.47
C PHE A 143 -10.57 -20.02 2.76
N ASP A 144 -11.42 -20.22 1.73
CA ASP A 144 -12.68 -20.94 1.89
C ASP A 144 -12.49 -22.46 2.13
N ARG A 145 -11.34 -23.02 1.78
CA ARG A 145 -10.98 -24.42 2.09
C ARG A 145 -10.47 -24.57 3.54
N ALA A 146 -9.71 -23.62 4.05
CA ALA A 146 -9.21 -23.67 5.43
C ALA A 146 -10.30 -23.40 6.49
N ALA A 147 -11.37 -22.68 6.13
CA ALA A 147 -12.50 -22.44 7.01
C ALA A 147 -13.50 -23.62 7.11
N ARG A 148 -13.31 -24.66 6.32
CA ARG A 148 -14.17 -25.87 6.28
C ARG A 148 -13.54 -27.11 6.93
N GLN A 149 -12.33 -26.99 7.48
CA GLN A 149 -11.65 -28.00 8.29
C GLN A 149 -11.63 -27.60 9.77
#